data_22dbe0ce8029070cdbf62248c7003d0b
#
_entry.id   22dbe0ce8029070cdbf62248c7003d0b
#
_cell.length_a   1.000
_cell.length_b   1.000
_cell.length_c   1.000
_cell.angle_alpha   90.00
_cell.angle_beta   90.00
_cell.angle_gamma   90.00
#
_symmetry.space_group_name_H-M   'P 1'
#
loop_
_entity.id
_entity.type
_entity.pdbx_description
1 polymer ?
#
loop_
_entity_poly.entity_id
_entity_poly.type
_entity_poly.pdbx_seq_one_letter_code
_entity_poly.pdbx_strand_id
1 'polypeptide(L)'
;MTITLVSILLIVIFSFLFFKSIRKWNTWLYLGSAILSIVSFTQETTIINMGYLGLSFFIVVMFVTLLDKSEIKKRLMGVRAELAVIGSIFALTHGLKFIVFSIDFSFFWEAPLYFYIGIASVVVMLPLFITSFMIIRKKIKGKTWKKLHQLSYVFYVLVGCHLILIQNSRLAFYGVIFGGYGVMKCLDLYKKHTQAQPKNTKLTHAN
;
A
#
# COMPACT_ATOMS: atom_id res chain seq x y z
N MET A 1 0.29 -1.40 17.51
CA MET A 1 -1.01 -0.79 17.12
C MET A 1 -0.95 0.73 17.17
N THR A 2 -0.65 1.35 18.31
CA THR A 2 -0.56 2.81 18.49
C THR A 2 0.38 3.48 17.49
N ILE A 3 1.58 2.92 17.27
CA ILE A 3 2.57 3.46 16.31
C ILE A 3 1.98 3.53 14.90
N THR A 4 1.33 2.46 14.44
CA THR A 4 0.73 2.42 13.08
C THR A 4 -0.39 3.45 12.94
N LEU A 5 -1.28 3.58 13.93
CA LEU A 5 -2.37 4.55 13.91
C LEU A 5 -1.86 6.00 13.93
N VAL A 6 -0.90 6.30 14.80
CA VAL A 6 -0.27 7.62 14.85
C VAL A 6 0.44 7.94 13.52
N SER A 7 1.17 6.99 12.96
CA SER A 7 1.84 7.17 11.66
C SER A 7 0.83 7.42 10.53
N ILE A 8 -0.29 6.67 10.48
CA ILE A 8 -1.36 6.90 9.50
C ILE A 8 -1.90 8.32 9.62
N LEU A 9 -2.24 8.75 10.84
CA LEU A 9 -2.78 10.08 11.09
C LEU A 9 -1.80 11.17 10.63
N LEU A 10 -0.53 11.06 10.99
CA LEU A 10 0.51 12.01 10.57
C LEU A 10 0.70 12.04 9.06
N ILE A 11 0.71 10.87 8.39
CA ILE A 11 0.83 10.77 6.92
C ILE A 11 -0.36 11.45 6.25
N VAL A 12 -1.59 11.22 6.73
CA VAL A 12 -2.80 11.83 6.16
C VAL A 12 -2.76 13.35 6.34
N ILE A 13 -2.49 13.86 7.54
CA ILE A 13 -2.41 15.30 7.83
C ILE A 13 -1.32 15.96 6.98
N PHE A 14 -0.12 15.40 6.97
CA PHE A 14 1.00 15.93 6.20
C PHE A 14 0.70 15.93 4.70
N SER A 15 0.14 14.84 4.18
CA SER A 15 -0.22 14.72 2.76
C SER A 15 -1.34 15.68 2.37
N PHE A 16 -2.30 15.92 3.26
CA PHE A 16 -3.38 16.87 3.01
C PHE A 16 -2.88 18.32 2.99
N LEU A 17 -2.02 18.70 3.92
CA LEU A 17 -1.49 20.07 4.03
C LEU A 17 -0.45 20.38 2.95
N PHE A 18 0.46 19.44 2.68
CA PHE A 18 1.64 19.66 1.84
C PHE A 18 1.60 18.94 0.48
N PHE A 19 0.42 18.57 -0.05
CA PHE A 19 0.32 17.77 -1.28
C PHE A 19 1.04 18.39 -2.49
N LYS A 20 1.05 19.74 -2.64
CA LYS A 20 1.78 20.42 -3.72
C LYS A 20 3.30 20.31 -3.53
N SER A 21 3.78 20.47 -2.30
CA SER A 21 5.20 20.37 -1.95
C SER A 21 5.70 18.94 -2.11
N ILE A 22 4.92 17.93 -1.69
CA ILE A 22 5.25 16.51 -1.88
C ILE A 22 5.48 16.20 -3.36
N ARG A 23 4.62 16.69 -4.26
CA ARG A 23 4.79 16.51 -5.71
C ARG A 23 5.98 17.26 -6.28
N LYS A 24 6.24 18.48 -5.81
CA LYS A 24 7.36 19.30 -6.26
C LYS A 24 8.70 18.73 -5.83
N TRP A 25 8.78 18.24 -4.60
CA TRP A 25 10.02 17.79 -3.96
C TRP A 25 10.08 16.26 -3.84
N ASN A 26 9.35 15.50 -4.66
CA ASN A 26 9.24 14.04 -4.57
C ASN A 26 10.61 13.34 -4.61
N THR A 27 11.55 13.78 -5.45
CA THR A 27 12.90 13.20 -5.54
C THR A 27 13.64 13.32 -4.21
N TRP A 28 13.57 14.48 -3.56
CA TRP A 28 14.21 14.70 -2.27
C TRP A 28 13.56 13.88 -1.15
N LEU A 29 12.24 13.70 -1.21
CA LEU A 29 11.53 12.82 -0.28
C LEU A 29 11.93 11.35 -0.46
N TYR A 30 12.09 10.89 -1.70
CA TYR A 30 12.58 9.53 -1.98
C TYR A 30 14.01 9.34 -1.48
N LEU A 31 14.92 10.31 -1.76
CA LEU A 31 16.29 10.28 -1.27
C LEU A 31 16.35 10.29 0.25
N GLY A 32 15.59 11.18 0.91
CA GLY A 32 15.49 11.24 2.37
C GLY A 32 14.98 9.93 2.96
N SER A 33 13.95 9.32 2.34
CA SER A 33 13.43 8.02 2.77
C SER A 33 14.46 6.91 2.59
N ALA A 34 15.24 6.93 1.51
CA ALA A 34 16.31 5.96 1.28
C ALA A 34 17.46 6.12 2.29
N ILE A 35 17.88 7.36 2.56
CA ILE A 35 18.92 7.64 3.58
C ILE A 35 18.43 7.18 4.95
N LEU A 36 17.20 7.52 5.35
CA LEU A 36 16.61 7.08 6.59
C LEU A 36 16.52 5.56 6.69
N SER A 37 16.25 4.88 5.59
CA SER A 37 16.24 3.42 5.48
C SER A 37 17.63 2.83 5.70
N ILE A 38 18.67 3.40 5.10
CA ILE A 38 20.07 2.96 5.28
C ILE A 38 20.49 3.14 6.75
N VAL A 39 20.21 4.30 7.34
CA VAL A 39 20.49 4.57 8.77
C VAL A 39 19.73 3.59 9.66
N SER A 40 18.47 3.31 9.35
CA SER A 40 17.66 2.35 10.11
C SER A 40 18.17 0.91 9.97
N PHE A 41 18.80 0.57 8.87
CA PHE A 41 19.38 -0.75 8.66
C PHE A 41 20.56 -1.00 9.59
N THR A 42 21.38 0.03 9.84
CA THR A 42 22.54 -0.04 10.74
C THR A 42 22.16 0.13 12.22
N GLN A 43 21.07 0.84 12.48
CA GLN A 43 20.57 1.08 13.84
C GLN A 43 19.25 0.35 14.08
N GLU A 44 18.99 -0.10 15.30
CA GLU A 44 17.76 -0.86 15.61
C GLU A 44 16.53 0.05 15.79
N THR A 45 16.15 0.77 14.75
CA THR A 45 14.94 1.59 14.77
C THR A 45 13.68 0.73 14.57
N THR A 46 12.97 0.45 15.65
CA THR A 46 11.78 -0.42 15.67
C THR A 46 10.71 -0.04 14.65
N ILE A 47 10.49 1.26 14.40
CA ILE A 47 9.40 1.74 13.53
C ILE A 47 9.59 1.29 12.08
N ILE A 48 10.82 1.32 11.56
CA ILE A 48 11.14 0.92 10.18
C ILE A 48 11.42 -0.57 10.13
N ASN A 49 12.26 -1.07 11.04
CA ASN A 49 12.70 -2.47 11.05
C ASN A 49 11.55 -3.46 11.23
N MET A 50 10.52 -3.11 12.00
CA MET A 50 9.31 -3.92 12.16
C MET A 50 8.24 -3.63 11.08
N GLY A 51 8.54 -2.86 10.05
CA GLY A 51 7.66 -2.60 8.92
C GLY A 51 6.47 -1.67 9.21
N TYR A 52 6.34 -1.11 10.41
CA TYR A 52 5.17 -0.29 10.79
C TYR A 52 5.00 0.95 9.93
N LEU A 53 6.10 1.61 9.57
CA LEU A 53 6.05 2.82 8.76
C LEU A 53 5.64 2.52 7.32
N GLY A 54 6.24 1.52 6.68
CA GLY A 54 5.87 1.07 5.35
C GLY A 54 4.38 0.65 5.28
N LEU A 55 3.92 -0.13 6.27
CA LEU A 55 2.53 -0.52 6.40
C LEU A 55 1.59 0.69 6.50
N SER A 56 1.96 1.72 7.29
CA SER A 56 1.14 2.92 7.45
C SER A 56 0.93 3.66 6.13
N PHE A 57 1.97 3.80 5.31
CA PHE A 57 1.86 4.37 3.97
C PHE A 57 0.93 3.54 3.07
N PHE A 58 1.06 2.21 3.09
CA PHE A 58 0.21 1.34 2.28
C PHE A 58 -1.25 1.36 2.71
N ILE A 59 -1.55 1.44 4.00
CA ILE A 59 -2.93 1.59 4.49
C ILE A 59 -3.53 2.90 3.96
N VAL A 60 -2.80 4.02 4.01
CA VAL A 60 -3.28 5.30 3.44
C VAL A 60 -3.53 5.16 1.94
N VAL A 61 -2.58 4.60 1.18
CA VAL A 61 -2.69 4.38 -0.27
C VAL A 61 -3.86 3.48 -0.63
N MET A 62 -4.14 2.47 0.19
CA MET A 62 -5.22 1.51 0.03
C MET A 62 -6.59 2.19 0.23
N PHE A 63 -6.79 2.85 1.37
CA PHE A 63 -8.07 3.43 1.75
C PHE A 63 -8.44 4.71 1.00
N VAL A 64 -7.46 5.49 0.53
CA VAL A 64 -7.76 6.73 -0.21
C VAL A 64 -8.65 6.51 -1.44
N THR A 65 -8.61 5.31 -2.02
CA THR A 65 -9.44 4.97 -3.19
C THR A 65 -10.91 4.81 -2.85
N LEU A 66 -11.22 4.51 -1.59
CA LEU A 66 -12.57 4.26 -1.06
C LEU A 66 -13.25 5.51 -0.52
N LEU A 67 -12.49 6.59 -0.27
CA LEU A 67 -13.06 7.84 0.21
C LEU A 67 -14.11 8.38 -0.79
N ASP A 68 -15.13 9.05 -0.27
CA ASP A 68 -16.10 9.77 -1.09
C ASP A 68 -15.43 10.95 -1.82
N LYS A 69 -16.12 11.49 -2.83
CA LYS A 69 -15.65 12.66 -3.58
C LYS A 69 -15.56 13.86 -2.64
N SER A 70 -14.35 14.12 -2.12
CA SER A 70 -14.04 15.18 -1.17
C SER A 70 -12.72 15.82 -1.52
N GLU A 71 -12.45 16.99 -0.95
CA GLU A 71 -11.16 17.66 -1.11
C GLU A 71 -10.01 16.81 -0.54
N ILE A 72 -10.27 16.07 0.54
CA ILE A 72 -9.31 15.13 1.14
C ILE A 72 -8.93 14.05 0.12
N LYS A 73 -9.92 13.40 -0.50
CA LYS A 73 -9.65 12.40 -1.55
C LYS A 73 -8.83 12.98 -2.69
N LYS A 74 -9.19 14.15 -3.19
CA LYS A 74 -8.52 14.80 -4.32
C LYS A 74 -7.05 15.05 -4.02
N ARG A 75 -6.71 15.59 -2.86
CA ARG A 75 -5.33 15.87 -2.44
C ARG A 75 -4.54 14.59 -2.21
N LEU A 76 -5.08 13.63 -1.47
CA LEU A 76 -4.41 12.34 -1.20
C LEU A 76 -4.22 11.52 -2.48
N MET A 77 -5.21 11.48 -3.38
CA MET A 77 -5.07 10.84 -4.70
C MET A 77 -3.99 11.53 -5.57
N GLY A 78 -3.81 12.84 -5.38
CA GLY A 78 -2.78 13.61 -6.07
C GLY A 78 -1.35 13.21 -5.71
N VAL A 79 -1.11 12.67 -4.49
CA VAL A 79 0.20 12.23 -3.98
C VAL A 79 0.29 10.74 -3.74
N ARG A 80 -0.70 9.97 -4.20
CA ARG A 80 -0.79 8.53 -3.95
C ARG A 80 0.43 7.77 -4.46
N ALA A 81 0.98 8.15 -5.61
CA ALA A 81 2.15 7.49 -6.19
C ALA A 81 3.39 7.74 -5.33
N GLU A 82 3.57 8.97 -4.87
CA GLU A 82 4.66 9.37 -3.99
C GLU A 82 4.62 8.61 -2.66
N LEU A 83 3.44 8.53 -2.04
CA LEU A 83 3.23 7.76 -0.82
C LEU A 83 3.51 6.27 -1.03
N ALA A 84 3.10 5.70 -2.16
CA ALA A 84 3.38 4.31 -2.50
C ALA A 84 4.88 4.05 -2.66
N VAL A 85 5.63 4.97 -3.31
CA VAL A 85 7.09 4.86 -3.46
C VAL A 85 7.78 4.91 -2.09
N ILE A 86 7.44 5.88 -1.24
CA ILE A 86 8.01 6.00 0.11
C ILE A 86 7.70 4.76 0.95
N GLY A 87 6.44 4.30 0.95
CA GLY A 87 6.03 3.08 1.64
C GLY A 87 6.79 1.85 1.17
N SER A 88 7.06 1.75 -0.14
CA SER A 88 7.84 0.65 -0.73
C SER A 88 9.31 0.68 -0.29
N ILE A 89 9.93 1.87 -0.20
CA ILE A 89 11.30 2.01 0.29
C ILE A 89 11.42 1.46 1.72
N PHE A 90 10.51 1.85 2.62
CA PHE A 90 10.51 1.34 4.01
C PHE A 90 10.17 -0.15 4.10
N ALA A 91 9.25 -0.64 3.27
CA ALA A 91 8.92 -2.07 3.23
C ALA A 91 10.08 -2.92 2.68
N LEU A 92 10.82 -2.43 1.69
CA LEU A 92 12.05 -3.07 1.21
C LEU A 92 13.11 -3.14 2.29
N THR A 93 13.30 -2.07 3.07
CA THR A 93 14.24 -2.05 4.20
C THR A 93 13.88 -3.13 5.23
N HIS A 94 12.60 -3.21 5.60
CA HIS A 94 12.09 -4.25 6.48
C HIS A 94 12.37 -5.66 5.92
N GLY A 95 11.97 -5.92 4.68
CA GLY A 95 12.14 -7.21 4.04
C GLY A 95 13.61 -7.62 3.90
N LEU A 96 14.47 -6.69 3.43
CA LEU A 96 15.90 -6.93 3.27
C LEU A 96 16.57 -7.20 4.62
N LYS A 97 16.21 -6.47 5.68
CA LYS A 97 16.77 -6.71 7.01
C LYS A 97 16.50 -8.14 7.47
N PHE A 98 15.28 -8.63 7.33
CA PHE A 98 14.92 -10.00 7.70
C PHE A 98 15.60 -11.05 6.81
N ILE A 99 15.72 -10.81 5.51
CA ILE A 99 16.44 -11.70 4.59
C ILE A 99 17.93 -11.77 4.95
N VAL A 100 18.58 -10.62 5.17
CA VAL A 100 20.02 -10.58 5.49
C VAL A 100 20.32 -11.24 6.83
N PHE A 101 19.50 -11.04 7.86
CA PHE A 101 19.65 -11.71 9.15
C PHE A 101 19.29 -13.20 9.11
N SER A 102 18.58 -13.65 8.07
CA SER A 102 18.18 -15.06 7.87
C SER A 102 19.11 -15.80 6.90
N ILE A 103 20.29 -15.25 6.59
CA ILE A 103 21.28 -15.86 5.66
C ILE A 103 21.91 -17.14 6.22
N ASP A 104 21.69 -17.48 7.48
CA ASP A 104 21.91 -18.85 7.92
C ASP A 104 20.96 -19.76 7.11
N PHE A 105 21.55 -20.54 6.20
CA PHE A 105 20.83 -21.34 5.19
C PHE A 105 19.89 -22.36 5.83
N SER A 106 20.16 -22.79 7.06
CA SER A 106 19.26 -23.64 7.86
C SER A 106 17.96 -22.92 8.22
N PHE A 107 18.04 -21.68 8.65
CA PHE A 107 16.87 -20.88 9.00
C PHE A 107 15.94 -20.62 7.80
N PHE A 108 16.50 -20.43 6.59
CA PHE A 108 15.68 -20.18 5.42
C PHE A 108 14.74 -21.36 5.11
N TRP A 109 15.19 -22.60 5.24
CA TRP A 109 14.38 -23.80 4.97
C TRP A 109 13.38 -24.12 6.08
N GLU A 110 13.68 -23.70 7.30
CA GLU A 110 12.85 -23.93 8.49
C GLU A 110 11.97 -22.72 8.85
N ALA A 111 12.04 -21.65 8.06
CA ALA A 111 11.34 -20.41 8.34
C ALA A 111 9.82 -20.63 8.39
N PRO A 112 9.11 -19.95 9.29
CA PRO A 112 7.66 -20.06 9.39
C PRO A 112 6.96 -19.47 8.16
N LEU A 113 5.74 -19.95 7.89
CA LEU A 113 4.96 -19.60 6.69
C LEU A 113 4.83 -18.08 6.47
N TYR A 114 4.70 -17.28 7.52
CA TYR A 114 4.62 -15.82 7.37
C TYR A 114 5.85 -15.21 6.71
N PHE A 115 7.02 -15.79 6.88
CA PHE A 115 8.25 -15.32 6.27
C PHE A 115 8.17 -15.44 4.73
N TYR A 116 7.75 -16.58 4.21
CA TYR A 116 7.59 -16.79 2.76
C TYR A 116 6.50 -15.91 2.17
N ILE A 117 5.39 -15.70 2.88
CA ILE A 117 4.33 -14.78 2.47
C ILE A 117 4.85 -13.34 2.44
N GLY A 118 5.72 -12.96 3.39
CA GLY A 118 6.41 -11.68 3.39
C GLY A 118 7.29 -11.49 2.15
N ILE A 119 8.10 -12.49 1.79
CA ILE A 119 8.92 -12.48 0.56
C ILE A 119 8.02 -12.36 -0.68
N ALA A 120 6.96 -13.16 -0.76
CA ALA A 120 6.00 -13.08 -1.87
C ALA A 120 5.38 -11.68 -1.99
N SER A 121 5.08 -11.03 -0.86
CA SER A 121 4.57 -9.65 -0.84
C SER A 121 5.59 -8.67 -1.45
N VAL A 122 6.87 -8.80 -1.10
CA VAL A 122 7.93 -7.96 -1.66
C VAL A 122 8.07 -8.20 -3.16
N VAL A 123 8.05 -9.45 -3.63
CA VAL A 123 8.14 -9.78 -5.07
C VAL A 123 6.99 -9.14 -5.85
N VAL A 124 5.75 -9.22 -5.34
CA VAL A 124 4.58 -8.60 -5.99
C VAL A 124 4.65 -7.08 -5.92
N MET A 125 5.23 -6.52 -4.86
CA MET A 125 5.40 -5.07 -4.69
C MET A 125 6.40 -4.47 -5.68
N LEU A 126 7.49 -5.17 -6.04
CA LEU A 126 8.55 -4.64 -6.90
C LEU A 126 8.06 -4.03 -8.22
N PRO A 127 7.25 -4.71 -9.06
CA PRO A 127 6.74 -4.10 -10.28
C PRO A 127 5.83 -2.90 -10.02
N LEU A 128 5.07 -2.90 -8.93
CA LEU A 128 4.24 -1.76 -8.53
C LEU A 128 5.09 -0.57 -8.12
N PHE A 129 6.15 -0.80 -7.34
CA PHE A 129 7.12 0.20 -6.91
C PHE A 129 7.82 0.85 -8.10
N ILE A 130 8.41 0.03 -8.99
CA ILE A 130 9.15 0.50 -10.17
C ILE A 130 8.24 1.34 -11.08
N THR A 131 7.01 0.88 -11.34
CA THR A 131 6.09 1.57 -12.26
C THR A 131 5.32 2.73 -11.60
N SER A 132 5.52 2.98 -10.31
CA SER A 132 5.02 4.16 -9.61
C SER A 132 5.87 5.41 -9.86
N PHE A 133 7.16 5.25 -10.23
CA PHE A 133 7.99 6.39 -10.61
C PHE A 133 7.48 7.05 -11.88
N MET A 134 7.34 8.38 -11.87
CA MET A 134 6.78 9.17 -12.97
C MET A 134 7.55 8.95 -14.29
N ILE A 135 8.88 8.79 -14.22
CA ILE A 135 9.75 8.57 -15.38
C ILE A 135 9.37 7.26 -16.10
N ILE A 136 9.10 6.19 -15.34
CA ILE A 136 8.74 4.87 -15.88
C ILE A 136 7.28 4.87 -16.31
N ARG A 137 6.39 5.42 -15.47
CA ARG A 137 4.95 5.50 -15.74
C ARG A 137 4.64 6.17 -17.08
N LYS A 138 5.36 7.24 -17.43
CA LYS A 138 5.19 7.96 -18.72
C LYS A 138 5.50 7.11 -19.94
N LYS A 139 6.33 6.06 -19.79
CA LYS A 139 6.72 5.14 -20.88
C LYS A 139 5.73 4.00 -21.07
N ILE A 140 4.81 3.78 -20.13
CA ILE A 140 3.86 2.66 -20.15
C ILE A 140 2.49 3.15 -20.61
N LYS A 141 1.87 2.44 -21.55
CA LYS A 141 0.49 2.71 -22.00
C LYS A 141 -0.46 2.67 -20.79
N GLY A 142 -1.35 3.66 -20.65
CA GLY A 142 -2.22 3.79 -19.48
C GLY A 142 -3.09 2.56 -19.20
N LYS A 143 -3.55 1.83 -20.24
CA LYS A 143 -4.30 0.57 -20.10
C LYS A 143 -3.44 -0.54 -19.46
N THR A 144 -2.19 -0.69 -19.94
CA THR A 144 -1.22 -1.66 -19.41
C THR A 144 -0.84 -1.33 -17.97
N TRP A 145 -0.58 -0.05 -17.69
CA TRP A 145 -0.28 0.41 -16.35
C TRP A 145 -1.44 0.12 -15.36
N LYS A 146 -2.68 0.40 -15.75
CA LYS A 146 -3.85 0.08 -14.93
C LYS A 146 -3.99 -1.42 -14.65
N LYS A 147 -3.75 -2.28 -15.66
CA LYS A 147 -3.79 -3.74 -15.52
C LYS A 147 -2.69 -4.23 -14.56
N LEU A 148 -1.46 -3.72 -14.71
CA LEU A 148 -0.35 -4.06 -13.82
C LEU A 148 -0.66 -3.66 -12.37
N HIS A 149 -1.21 -2.45 -12.16
CA HIS A 149 -1.55 -1.97 -10.83
C HIS A 149 -2.73 -2.70 -10.15
N GLN A 150 -3.41 -3.62 -10.83
CA GLN A 150 -4.34 -4.56 -10.19
C GLN A 150 -3.61 -5.55 -9.28
N LEU A 151 -2.32 -5.81 -9.50
CA LEU A 151 -1.49 -6.59 -8.56
C LEU A 151 -1.46 -6.00 -7.15
N SER A 152 -1.81 -4.73 -6.98
CA SER A 152 -1.94 -4.13 -5.63
C SER A 152 -2.98 -4.85 -4.76
N TYR A 153 -4.02 -5.46 -5.34
CA TYR A 153 -4.98 -6.26 -4.57
C TYR A 153 -4.34 -7.54 -4.04
N VAL A 154 -3.55 -8.23 -4.88
CA VAL A 154 -2.78 -9.41 -4.46
C VAL A 154 -1.78 -9.03 -3.37
N PHE A 155 -1.08 -7.92 -3.55
CA PHE A 155 -0.15 -7.39 -2.56
C PHE A 155 -0.84 -7.15 -1.20
N TYR A 156 -2.01 -6.49 -1.17
CA TYR A 156 -2.73 -6.23 0.08
C TYR A 156 -3.21 -7.52 0.77
N VAL A 157 -3.65 -8.51 0.00
CA VAL A 157 -4.02 -9.84 0.55
C VAL A 157 -2.80 -10.51 1.18
N LEU A 158 -1.66 -10.54 0.49
CA LEU A 158 -0.42 -11.13 1.01
C LEU A 158 0.05 -10.42 2.28
N VAL A 159 0.05 -9.08 2.31
CA VAL A 159 0.41 -8.30 3.52
C VAL A 159 -0.56 -8.58 4.66
N GLY A 160 -1.86 -8.65 4.39
CA GLY A 160 -2.86 -9.01 5.39
C GLY A 160 -2.61 -10.41 5.97
N CYS A 161 -2.38 -11.42 5.14
CA CYS A 161 -2.04 -12.77 5.56
C CYS A 161 -0.73 -12.81 6.38
N HIS A 162 0.31 -12.11 5.92
CA HIS A 162 1.59 -11.99 6.63
C HIS A 162 1.40 -11.46 8.05
N LEU A 163 0.64 -10.38 8.22
CA LEU A 163 0.39 -9.76 9.52
C LEU A 163 -0.48 -10.62 10.44
N ILE A 164 -1.47 -11.32 9.90
CA ILE A 164 -2.33 -12.24 10.63
C ILE A 164 -1.53 -13.42 11.18
N LEU A 165 -0.60 -13.96 10.40
CA LEU A 165 0.21 -15.10 10.80
C LEU A 165 1.31 -14.74 11.80
N ILE A 166 1.83 -13.50 11.78
CA ILE A 166 2.87 -13.06 12.73
C ILE A 166 2.28 -12.79 14.12
N GLN A 167 1.09 -12.19 14.20
CA GLN A 167 0.66 -11.53 15.43
C GLN A 167 -0.73 -11.96 15.91
N ASN A 168 -0.80 -13.08 16.63
CA ASN A 168 -2.05 -13.54 17.22
C ASN A 168 -2.72 -12.50 18.15
N SER A 169 -1.96 -11.70 18.89
CA SER A 169 -2.50 -10.67 19.80
C SER A 169 -3.11 -9.45 19.08
N ARG A 170 -2.86 -9.28 17.77
CA ARG A 170 -3.36 -8.15 16.96
C ARG A 170 -4.23 -8.60 15.80
N LEU A 171 -4.62 -9.87 15.79
CA LEU A 171 -5.45 -10.48 14.75
C LEU A 171 -6.70 -9.66 14.45
N ALA A 172 -7.44 -9.27 15.50
CA ALA A 172 -8.66 -8.47 15.36
C ALA A 172 -8.40 -7.12 14.67
N PHE A 173 -7.32 -6.42 15.03
CA PHE A 173 -6.96 -5.13 14.45
C PHE A 173 -6.66 -5.23 12.95
N TYR A 174 -5.80 -6.15 12.55
CA TYR A 174 -5.46 -6.33 11.13
C TYR A 174 -6.60 -6.95 10.34
N GLY A 175 -7.36 -7.86 10.94
CA GLY A 175 -8.57 -8.44 10.36
C GLY A 175 -9.61 -7.39 10.03
N VAL A 176 -9.85 -6.44 10.94
CA VAL A 176 -10.77 -5.30 10.70
C VAL A 176 -10.25 -4.38 9.59
N ILE A 177 -8.96 -4.06 9.57
CA ILE A 177 -8.38 -3.17 8.52
C ILE A 177 -8.48 -3.84 7.15
N PHE A 178 -7.91 -5.02 6.98
CA PHE A 178 -7.83 -5.67 5.67
C PHE A 178 -9.16 -6.28 5.24
N GLY A 179 -9.91 -6.90 6.17
CA GLY A 179 -11.25 -7.41 5.92
C GLY A 179 -12.24 -6.28 5.63
N GLY A 180 -12.21 -5.22 6.43
CA GLY A 180 -13.03 -4.01 6.21
C GLY A 180 -12.76 -3.36 4.85
N TYR A 181 -11.48 -3.25 4.46
CA TYR A 181 -11.13 -2.79 3.11
C TYR A 181 -11.72 -3.70 2.03
N GLY A 182 -11.60 -5.01 2.18
CA GLY A 182 -12.15 -5.98 1.22
C GLY A 182 -13.65 -5.82 1.03
N VAL A 183 -14.40 -5.75 2.13
CA VAL A 183 -15.85 -5.53 2.12
C VAL A 183 -16.21 -4.20 1.45
N MET A 184 -15.59 -3.09 1.87
CA MET A 184 -15.84 -1.77 1.28
C MET A 184 -15.52 -1.74 -0.21
N LYS A 185 -14.46 -2.44 -0.63
CA LYS A 185 -14.08 -2.52 -2.05
C LYS A 185 -15.07 -3.33 -2.87
N CYS A 186 -15.56 -4.44 -2.35
CA CYS A 186 -16.61 -5.22 -3.00
C CYS A 186 -17.90 -4.40 -3.16
N LEU A 187 -18.30 -3.66 -2.13
CA LEU A 187 -19.45 -2.77 -2.19
C LEU A 187 -19.28 -1.64 -3.23
N ASP A 188 -18.11 -1.02 -3.32
CA ASP A 188 -17.79 0.00 -4.33
C ASP A 188 -17.89 -0.57 -5.76
N LEU A 189 -17.37 -1.77 -5.98
CA LEU A 189 -17.46 -2.44 -7.27
C LEU A 189 -18.90 -2.83 -7.62
N TYR A 190 -19.66 -3.35 -6.67
CA TYR A 190 -21.08 -3.68 -6.85
C TYR A 190 -21.89 -2.45 -7.24
N LYS A 191 -21.75 -1.33 -6.50
CA LYS A 191 -22.41 -0.06 -6.82
C LYS A 191 -22.11 0.42 -8.24
N LYS A 192 -20.85 0.35 -8.65
CA LYS A 192 -20.43 0.75 -10.01
C LYS A 192 -21.03 -0.14 -11.09
N HIS A 193 -21.11 -1.45 -10.84
CA HIS A 193 -21.73 -2.39 -11.78
C HIS A 193 -23.22 -2.12 -11.94
N THR A 194 -23.95 -1.90 -10.84
CA THR A 194 -25.39 -1.62 -10.86
C THR A 194 -25.71 -0.28 -11.55
N GLN A 195 -24.86 0.75 -11.37
CA GLN A 195 -25.02 2.04 -12.03
C GLN A 195 -24.66 2.03 -13.54
N ALA A 196 -23.85 1.07 -13.97
CA ALA A 196 -23.42 0.91 -15.36
C ALA A 196 -24.46 0.14 -16.21
N GLN A 197 -25.47 -0.49 -15.61
CA GLN A 197 -26.54 -1.11 -16.37
C GLN A 197 -27.42 -0.01 -17.01
N PRO A 198 -27.64 -0.03 -18.33
CA PRO A 198 -28.46 0.96 -19.00
C PRO A 198 -29.89 0.90 -18.41
N LYS A 199 -30.47 2.05 -18.14
CA LYS A 199 -31.90 2.22 -17.79
C LYS A 199 -32.81 1.94 -19.01
N ASN A 200 -32.67 0.77 -19.59
CA ASN A 200 -33.53 0.30 -20.68
C ASN A 200 -34.77 -0.36 -20.10
N THR A 201 -35.65 0.38 -19.45
CA THR A 201 -37.03 -0.08 -19.25
C THR A 201 -37.96 1.14 -19.00
N LYS A 202 -38.08 2.01 -19.98
CA LYS A 202 -39.22 2.94 -20.07
C LYS A 202 -39.43 3.38 -21.52
N LEU A 203 -39.80 2.48 -22.40
CA LEU A 203 -40.45 2.80 -23.68
C LEU A 203 -41.13 1.55 -24.26
N THR A 204 -42.10 0.97 -23.56
CA THR A 204 -43.08 0.05 -24.14
C THR A 204 -44.36 0.07 -23.33
N HIS A 205 -45.02 1.20 -23.26
CA HIS A 205 -46.45 1.29 -23.02
C HIS A 205 -46.90 2.72 -23.39
N ALA A 206 -46.97 2.97 -24.69
CA ALA A 206 -47.77 4.02 -25.27
C ALA A 206 -48.18 3.57 -26.69
N ASN A 207 -49.18 2.73 -26.77
CA ASN A 207 -50.12 2.58 -27.87
C ASN A 207 -51.45 2.13 -27.29
#